data_c43e43f96ccdc87414d3baba3c673adc
#
_entry.id   c43e43f96ccdc87414d3baba3c673adc
#
_cell.length_a   1.000
_cell.length_b   1.000
_cell.length_c   1.000
_cell.angle_alpha   90.00
_cell.angle_beta   90.00
_cell.angle_gamma   90.00
#
_symmetry.space_group_name_H-M   'P 1'
#
loop_
_entity.id
_entity.type
_entity.pdbx_description
1 polymer ?
#
loop_
_entity_poly.entity_id
_entity_poly.type
_entity_poly.pdbx_seq_one_letter_code
_entity_poly.pdbx_strand_id
1 'polypeptide(L)'
;MTNITSPKVIIAGAGPAGAVLAFLMARAGINTTLIERHKDFSREFRGELLMPSGLEPLHEIGLWGDFEKVGQVEIERFRIFINRKPFVTPLINPEKIARRSPRWVSQPQLLEMLVKKAADFPGFSLLRGSRVK
;
A
#
# COMPACT_ATOMS: atom_id res chain seq x y z
N MET A 1 -24.10 -24.11 23.48
CA MET A 1 -23.74 -23.23 22.32
C MET A 1 -22.32 -22.76 22.55
N THR A 2 -21.38 -23.36 21.88
CA THR A 2 -19.98 -22.92 21.92
C THR A 2 -19.88 -21.58 21.24
N ASN A 3 -19.62 -20.52 22.01
CA ASN A 3 -19.23 -19.23 21.47
C ASN A 3 -17.94 -19.41 20.68
N ILE A 4 -18.04 -19.64 19.39
CA ILE A 4 -16.91 -19.56 18.47
C ILE A 4 -16.58 -18.07 18.39
N THR A 5 -15.64 -17.63 19.24
CA THR A 5 -15.08 -16.29 19.10
C THR A 5 -14.42 -16.22 17.73
N SER A 6 -14.90 -15.33 16.88
CA SER A 6 -14.28 -15.09 15.55
C SER A 6 -12.77 -14.91 15.72
N PRO A 7 -11.93 -15.51 14.86
CA PRO A 7 -10.48 -15.35 14.94
C PRO A 7 -10.12 -13.88 14.96
N LYS A 8 -9.24 -13.50 15.86
CA LYS A 8 -8.75 -12.14 16.00
C LYS A 8 -7.30 -12.06 15.53
N VAL A 9 -7.04 -11.18 14.57
CA VAL A 9 -5.69 -10.91 14.08
C VAL A 9 -5.24 -9.55 14.57
N ILE A 10 -4.02 -9.46 15.08
CA ILE A 10 -3.35 -8.21 15.46
C ILE A 10 -2.15 -8.03 14.53
N ILE A 11 -2.09 -6.88 13.86
CA ILE A 11 -1.02 -6.51 12.95
C ILE A 11 -0.26 -5.34 13.56
N ALA A 12 1.04 -5.51 13.77
CA ALA A 12 1.91 -4.48 14.31
C ALA A 12 2.62 -3.72 13.17
N GLY A 13 2.31 -2.45 13.01
CA GLY A 13 2.85 -1.54 12.01
C GLY A 13 1.93 -1.36 10.80
N ALA A 14 1.50 -0.12 10.56
CA ALA A 14 0.69 0.27 9.42
C ALA A 14 1.55 0.82 8.26
N GLY A 15 2.68 0.18 7.98
CA GLY A 15 3.40 0.36 6.72
C GLY A 15 2.62 -0.27 5.55
N PRO A 16 3.13 -0.17 4.31
CA PRO A 16 2.43 -0.69 3.14
C PRO A 16 1.98 -2.15 3.29
N ALA A 17 2.87 -3.02 3.76
CA ALA A 17 2.56 -4.44 3.95
C ALA A 17 1.48 -4.67 5.02
N GLY A 18 1.61 -4.01 6.18
CA GLY A 18 0.64 -4.14 7.27
C GLY A 18 -0.73 -3.58 6.92
N ALA A 19 -0.78 -2.46 6.22
CA ALA A 19 -2.03 -1.84 5.78
C ALA A 19 -2.76 -2.69 4.73
N VAL A 20 -2.03 -3.25 3.75
CA VAL A 20 -2.61 -4.18 2.76
C VAL A 20 -3.10 -5.46 3.43
N LEU A 21 -2.29 -6.06 4.33
CA LEU A 21 -2.70 -7.25 5.06
C LEU A 21 -3.96 -7.00 5.90
N ALA A 22 -4.01 -5.86 6.59
CA ALA A 22 -5.18 -5.48 7.39
C ALA A 22 -6.44 -5.34 6.54
N PHE A 23 -6.34 -4.72 5.37
CA PHE A 23 -7.44 -4.63 4.42
C PHE A 23 -7.91 -6.03 3.97
N LEU A 24 -6.98 -6.91 3.61
CA LEU A 24 -7.32 -8.25 3.13
C LEU A 24 -8.00 -9.11 4.21
N MET A 25 -7.48 -9.05 5.45
CA MET A 25 -8.07 -9.77 6.58
C MET A 25 -9.47 -9.24 6.93
N ALA A 26 -9.62 -7.92 6.99
CA ALA A 26 -10.92 -7.28 7.26
C ALA A 26 -11.95 -7.64 6.17
N ARG A 27 -11.56 -7.59 4.90
CA ARG A 27 -12.39 -7.97 3.76
C ARG A 27 -12.82 -9.45 3.81
N ALA A 28 -11.95 -10.31 4.33
CA ALA A 28 -12.27 -11.72 4.55
C ALA A 28 -13.17 -11.97 5.77
N GLY A 29 -13.64 -10.93 6.44
CA GLY A 29 -14.50 -11.05 7.63
C GLY A 29 -13.75 -11.42 8.91
N ILE A 30 -12.43 -11.33 8.92
CA ILE A 30 -11.58 -11.63 10.07
C ILE A 30 -11.48 -10.38 10.94
N ASN A 31 -11.83 -10.49 12.22
CA ASN A 31 -11.65 -9.41 13.18
C ASN A 31 -10.17 -9.00 13.25
N THR A 32 -9.84 -7.80 12.81
CA THR A 32 -8.47 -7.33 12.62
C THR A 32 -8.22 -6.03 13.35
N THR A 33 -7.16 -6.00 14.16
CA THR A 33 -6.67 -4.78 14.79
C THR A 33 -5.31 -4.43 14.22
N LEU A 34 -5.22 -3.26 13.58
CA LEU A 34 -3.95 -2.70 13.07
C LEU A 34 -3.41 -1.70 14.09
N ILE A 35 -2.16 -1.87 14.53
CA ILE A 35 -1.50 -1.01 15.51
C ILE A 35 -0.40 -0.21 14.83
N GLU A 36 -0.43 1.11 14.96
CA GLU A 36 0.60 2.01 14.42
C GLU A 36 1.15 2.90 15.54
N ARG A 37 2.48 2.95 15.65
CA ARG A 37 3.18 3.74 16.67
C ARG A 37 3.05 5.26 16.48
N HIS A 38 2.84 5.70 15.26
CA HIS A 38 2.69 7.11 14.93
C HIS A 38 1.21 7.51 14.96
N LYS A 39 0.97 8.77 15.30
CA LYS A 39 -0.39 9.33 15.38
C LYS A 39 -1.01 9.55 14.00
N ASP A 40 -0.18 9.77 13.00
CA ASP A 40 -0.57 9.96 11.59
C ASP A 40 0.48 9.38 10.65
N PHE A 41 0.22 9.42 9.35
CA PHE A 41 1.16 9.02 8.30
C PHE A 41 1.92 10.21 7.71
N SER A 42 1.68 11.43 8.21
CA SER A 42 2.34 12.68 7.78
C SER A 42 3.77 12.73 8.30
N ARG A 43 4.61 11.82 7.82
CA ARG A 43 6.05 11.85 8.07
C ARG A 43 6.74 12.70 7.02
N GLU A 44 7.98 13.11 7.32
CA GLU A 44 8.87 13.70 6.31
C GLU A 44 8.74 12.94 5.00
N PHE A 45 8.63 13.69 3.91
CA PHE A 45 8.36 13.22 2.55
C PHE A 45 8.97 11.84 2.27
N ARG A 46 8.14 10.85 2.16
CA ARG A 46 8.49 9.53 1.62
C ARG A 46 7.61 9.27 0.42
N GLY A 47 8.22 9.38 -0.76
CA GLY A 47 7.64 8.85 -1.97
C GLY A 47 8.01 7.37 -2.09
N GLU A 48 7.08 6.56 -2.52
CA GLU A 48 7.30 5.16 -2.88
C GLU A 48 7.28 5.03 -4.40
N LEU A 49 8.30 4.40 -4.95
CA LEU A 49 8.30 4.00 -6.35
C LEU A 49 7.63 2.63 -6.45
N LEU A 50 6.42 2.61 -6.93
CA LEU A 50 5.70 1.38 -7.22
C LEU A 50 6.01 0.92 -8.64
N MET A 51 6.66 -0.22 -8.74
CA MET A 51 6.87 -0.94 -9.99
C MET A 51 5.57 -1.64 -10.43
N PRO A 52 5.43 -2.06 -11.69
CA PRO A 52 4.23 -2.77 -12.17
C PRO A 52 3.82 -3.95 -11.29
N SER A 53 4.79 -4.71 -10.76
CA SER A 53 4.54 -5.81 -9.81
C SER A 53 3.91 -5.37 -8.49
N GLY A 54 4.09 -4.11 -8.07
CA GLY A 54 3.43 -3.54 -6.89
C GLY A 54 2.07 -2.90 -7.22
N LEU A 55 1.84 -2.53 -8.48
CA LEU A 55 0.57 -1.94 -8.94
C LEU A 55 -0.48 -3.00 -9.27
N GLU A 56 -0.06 -4.14 -9.83
CA GLU A 56 -0.96 -5.23 -10.22
C GLU A 56 -1.81 -5.75 -9.06
N PRO A 57 -1.24 -6.02 -7.85
CA PRO A 57 -2.04 -6.43 -6.69
C PRO A 57 -3.14 -5.43 -6.32
N LEU A 58 -2.92 -4.12 -6.46
CA LEU A 58 -3.95 -3.11 -6.18
C LEU A 58 -5.15 -3.25 -7.12
N HIS A 59 -4.91 -3.72 -8.33
CA HIS A 59 -5.97 -4.02 -9.28
C HIS A 59 -6.72 -5.29 -8.92
N GLU A 60 -5.98 -6.36 -8.63
CA GLU A 60 -6.53 -7.68 -8.28
C GLU A 60 -7.41 -7.62 -7.04
N ILE A 61 -7.01 -6.81 -6.06
CA ILE A 61 -7.80 -6.63 -4.83
C ILE A 61 -8.91 -5.58 -4.95
N GLY A 62 -9.09 -4.97 -6.13
CA GLY A 62 -10.18 -4.04 -6.42
C GLY A 62 -9.99 -2.62 -5.87
N LEU A 63 -8.76 -2.24 -5.53
CA LEU A 63 -8.45 -0.89 -4.99
C LEU A 63 -7.96 0.10 -6.06
N TRP A 64 -7.95 -0.27 -7.33
CA TRP A 64 -7.38 0.57 -8.38
C TRP A 64 -8.05 1.95 -8.48
N GLY A 65 -9.38 2.01 -8.48
CA GLY A 65 -10.11 3.28 -8.59
C GLY A 65 -9.90 4.21 -7.38
N ASP A 66 -9.62 3.67 -6.19
CA ASP A 66 -9.26 4.47 -5.03
C ASP A 66 -7.78 4.89 -5.09
N PHE A 67 -6.91 4.02 -5.59
CA PHE A 67 -5.50 4.30 -5.81
C PHE A 67 -5.28 5.43 -6.82
N GLU A 68 -6.08 5.53 -7.87
CA GLU A 68 -5.98 6.61 -8.86
C GLU A 68 -6.23 8.01 -8.27
N LYS A 69 -6.88 8.09 -7.10
CA LYS A 69 -7.11 9.34 -6.36
C LYS A 69 -5.96 9.72 -5.43
N VAL A 70 -5.02 8.81 -5.21
CA VAL A 70 -3.81 9.08 -4.42
C VAL A 70 -2.86 9.96 -5.23
N GLY A 71 -2.19 10.90 -4.57
CA GLY A 71 -1.19 11.74 -5.21
C GLY A 71 -0.05 10.93 -5.80
N GLN A 72 0.10 10.95 -7.11
CA GLN A 72 1.04 10.11 -7.84
C GLN A 72 1.50 10.75 -9.14
N VAL A 73 2.66 10.31 -9.62
CA VAL A 73 3.24 10.72 -10.89
C VAL A 73 3.68 9.46 -11.64
N GLU A 74 3.24 9.33 -12.89
CA GLU A 74 3.70 8.28 -13.78
C GLU A 74 5.12 8.50 -14.22
N ILE A 75 5.95 7.46 -14.19
CA ILE A 75 7.34 7.51 -14.62
C ILE A 75 7.43 7.06 -16.07
N GLU A 76 7.66 8.01 -16.96
CA GLU A 76 7.80 7.72 -18.39
C GLU A 76 9.20 7.24 -18.75
N ARG A 77 10.24 7.69 -18.04
CA ARG A 77 11.65 7.42 -18.37
C ARG A 77 12.53 7.36 -17.12
N PHE A 78 13.45 6.40 -17.12
CA PHE A 78 14.59 6.38 -16.21
C PHE A 78 15.88 6.68 -16.97
N ARG A 79 16.77 7.44 -16.37
CA ARG A 79 18.14 7.60 -16.86
C ARG A 79 19.09 7.10 -15.78
N ILE A 80 19.89 6.12 -16.12
CA ILE A 80 20.91 5.58 -15.25
C ILE A 80 22.27 6.09 -15.75
N PHE A 81 23.09 6.58 -14.85
CA PHE A 81 24.46 7.00 -15.14
C PHE A 81 25.42 6.06 -14.42
N ILE A 82 26.36 5.48 -15.17
CA ILE A 82 27.44 4.66 -14.63
C ILE A 82 28.74 5.38 -14.96
N ASN A 83 29.56 5.70 -13.95
CA ASN A 83 30.81 6.47 -14.11
C ASN A 83 30.61 7.76 -14.93
N ARG A 84 29.53 8.52 -14.63
CA ARG A 84 29.14 9.76 -15.34
C ARG A 84 28.77 9.58 -16.80
N LYS A 85 28.74 8.37 -17.34
CA LYS A 85 28.26 8.09 -18.68
C LYS A 85 26.79 7.65 -18.61
N PRO A 86 25.90 8.22 -19.45
CA PRO A 86 24.53 7.79 -19.47
C PRO A 86 24.47 6.33 -19.97
N PHE A 87 23.93 5.48 -19.12
CA PHE A 87 23.54 4.13 -19.50
C PHE A 87 22.05 4.17 -19.84
N VAL A 88 21.76 4.13 -21.13
CA VAL A 88 20.37 4.09 -21.59
C VAL A 88 19.87 2.67 -21.42
N THR A 89 19.20 2.40 -20.33
CA THR A 89 18.28 1.27 -20.29
C THR A 89 17.07 1.68 -21.12
N PRO A 90 16.76 0.98 -22.23
CA PRO A 90 15.46 1.14 -22.83
C PRO A 90 14.45 0.83 -21.74
N LEU A 91 13.65 1.80 -21.40
CA LEU A 91 12.53 1.54 -20.53
C LEU A 91 11.81 0.34 -21.07
N ILE A 92 11.77 -0.66 -20.24
CA ILE A 92 10.68 -1.56 -20.10
C ILE A 92 9.70 -1.32 -21.25
N ASN A 93 9.80 -2.11 -22.29
CA ASN A 93 8.92 -2.00 -23.44
C ASN A 93 7.47 -1.92 -22.93
N PRO A 94 6.78 -0.77 -23.05
CA PRO A 94 5.44 -0.59 -22.48
C PRO A 94 4.44 -1.64 -22.95
N GLU A 95 4.70 -2.24 -24.13
CA GLU A 95 3.88 -3.31 -24.70
C GLU A 95 4.09 -4.67 -24.03
N LYS A 96 5.24 -4.89 -23.36
CA LYS A 96 5.59 -6.17 -22.71
C LYS A 96 5.37 -6.20 -21.21
N ILE A 97 5.26 -5.05 -20.57
CA ILE A 97 4.95 -4.99 -19.14
C ILE A 97 3.48 -4.63 -19.04
N ALA A 98 2.73 -5.64 -18.70
CA ALA A 98 1.32 -5.58 -18.47
C ALA A 98 0.85 -4.21 -17.98
N ARG A 99 0.39 -3.41 -18.91
CA ARG A 99 -0.57 -2.30 -18.78
C ARG A 99 -0.24 -1.14 -17.84
N ARG A 100 0.92 -1.06 -17.13
CA ARG A 100 1.11 0.00 -16.14
C ARG A 100 2.56 0.46 -16.02
N SER A 101 2.79 1.74 -16.29
CA SER A 101 4.06 2.38 -16.03
C SER A 101 4.33 2.44 -14.52
N PRO A 102 5.59 2.37 -14.08
CA PRO A 102 5.95 2.62 -12.69
C PRO A 102 5.42 3.99 -12.24
N ARG A 103 5.04 4.11 -10.97
CA ARG A 103 4.48 5.35 -10.42
C ARG A 103 5.21 5.75 -9.15
N TRP A 104 5.51 7.02 -9.07
CA TRP A 104 5.95 7.65 -7.82
C TRP A 104 4.72 8.08 -7.04
N VAL A 105 4.56 7.56 -5.84
CA VAL A 105 3.31 7.66 -5.07
C VAL A 105 3.57 8.33 -3.73
N SER A 106 2.66 9.18 -3.29
CA SER A 106 2.65 9.69 -1.92
C SER A 106 2.35 8.56 -0.94
N GLN A 107 3.36 8.10 -0.20
CA GLN A 107 3.20 7.02 0.79
C GLN A 107 2.14 7.37 1.85
N PRO A 108 2.12 8.58 2.45
CA PRO A 108 1.08 8.91 3.43
C PRO A 108 -0.33 8.76 2.88
N GLN A 109 -0.58 9.24 1.66
CA GLN A 109 -1.91 9.15 1.05
C GLN A 109 -2.27 7.71 0.68
N LEU A 110 -1.29 6.92 0.24
CA LEU A 110 -1.50 5.49 -0.03
C LEU A 110 -1.90 4.76 1.25
N LEU A 111 -1.20 5.00 2.36
CA LEU A 111 -1.51 4.36 3.64
C LEU A 111 -2.87 4.79 4.20
N GLU A 112 -3.20 6.09 4.12
CA GLU A 112 -4.54 6.58 4.52
C GLU A 112 -5.64 5.93 3.67
N MET A 113 -5.45 5.81 2.37
CA MET A 113 -6.40 5.14 1.47
C MET A 113 -6.61 3.69 1.87
N LEU A 114 -5.53 2.92 2.10
CA LEU A 114 -5.61 1.51 2.49
C LEU A 114 -6.34 1.32 3.82
N VAL A 115 -6.00 2.12 4.82
CA VAL A 115 -6.62 2.06 6.15
C VAL A 115 -8.09 2.46 6.09
N LYS A 116 -8.43 3.49 5.33
CA LYS A 116 -9.81 3.92 5.12
C LYS A 116 -10.63 2.80 4.48
N LYS A 117 -10.07 2.12 3.49
CA LYS A 117 -10.75 0.98 2.83
C LYS A 117 -10.89 -0.23 3.75
N ALA A 118 -9.92 -0.47 4.64
CA ALA A 118 -10.08 -1.50 5.67
C ALA A 118 -11.20 -1.16 6.67
N ALA A 119 -11.38 0.13 6.99
CA ALA A 119 -12.43 0.60 7.90
C ALA A 119 -13.86 0.47 7.34
N ASP A 120 -14.02 0.23 6.04
CA ASP A 120 -15.33 -0.10 5.44
C ASP A 120 -15.86 -1.45 5.94
N PHE A 121 -15.04 -2.27 6.60
CA PHE A 121 -15.42 -3.59 7.13
C PHE A 121 -15.61 -3.57 8.64
N PRO A 122 -16.72 -4.14 9.16
CA PRO A 122 -17.12 -3.99 10.58
C PRO A 122 -16.16 -4.63 11.59
N GLY A 123 -15.33 -5.58 11.18
CA GLY A 123 -14.37 -6.25 12.05
C GLY A 123 -13.00 -5.55 12.16
N PHE A 124 -12.83 -4.40 11.51
CA PHE A 124 -11.55 -3.68 11.51
C PHE A 124 -11.47 -2.62 12.60
N SER A 125 -10.30 -2.53 13.23
CA SER A 125 -9.95 -1.42 14.13
C SER A 125 -8.51 -0.96 13.92
N LEU A 126 -8.29 0.36 14.05
CA LEU A 126 -6.98 0.99 13.96
C LEU A 126 -6.63 1.67 15.28
N LEU A 127 -5.45 1.33 15.83
CA LEU A 127 -4.89 1.97 17.01
C LEU A 127 -3.64 2.76 16.60
N ARG A 128 -3.79 4.07 16.46
CA ARG A 128 -2.67 4.99 16.19
C ARG A 128 -2.03 5.47 17.49
N GLY A 129 -0.76 5.87 17.42
CA GLY A 129 0.00 6.35 18.57
C GLY A 129 0.30 5.25 19.60
N SER A 130 0.15 3.98 19.21
CA SER A 130 0.31 2.82 20.10
C SER A 130 1.50 1.98 19.65
N ARG A 131 2.38 1.67 20.58
CA ARG A 131 3.59 0.88 20.34
C ARG A 131 3.44 -0.53 20.93
N VAL A 132 3.69 -1.53 20.13
CA VAL A 132 3.85 -2.91 20.59
C VAL A 132 5.24 -3.05 21.21
N LYS A 133 5.31 -3.61 22.41
CA LYS A 133 6.56 -3.92 23.12
C LYS A 133 6.88 -5.40 22.99
#